data_beced73d4688d5027221c2c1bb5e2715
#
_entry.id   beced73d4688d5027221c2c1bb5e2715
#
_cell.length_a   1.000
_cell.length_b   1.000
_cell.length_c   1.000
_cell.angle_alpha   90.00
_cell.angle_beta   90.00
_cell.angle_gamma   90.00
#
_symmetry.space_group_name_H-M   'P 1'
#
loop_
_entity.id
_entity.type
_entity.pdbx_description
1 polymer ?
#
loop_
_entity_poly.entity_id
_entity_poly.type
_entity_poly.pdbx_seq_one_letter_code
_entity_poly.pdbx_strand_id
1 'polypeptide(L)'
;MFEFFTQIGEKLYNRGKTVETNIRAASNSFYDSYLDLTEELLKTIAETANIELTTRMTCGDILRCNGFKSFLTEILKLDDYTYGKLCDYTLKINAHKHKNEKNVQIETVINYLRILYNLVNAFFVYKNIATVDFETDSVVASFGITEKENISLKTEIQKLKEELLSSVESGKLKESDIENYRNLLSQAEIDKLSLEDQNSELQRQISVLKDIKLSSMEEKLNKTIDLLLELKPAIVENRILTKAVGRKIGEMISGSTNVEKWIADEKDKEQI
;
A
#
# COMPACT_ATOMS: atom_id res chain seq x y z
N MET A 1 -9.62 11.93 8.45
CA MET A 1 -8.49 11.25 9.15
C MET A 1 -7.14 11.92 8.87
N PHE A 2 -6.79 12.28 7.64
CA PHE A 2 -5.47 12.82 7.26
C PHE A 2 -5.48 14.27 6.77
N GLU A 3 -6.50 15.06 7.12
CA GLU A 3 -6.64 16.48 6.71
C GLU A 3 -5.45 17.35 7.14
N PHE A 4 -4.79 17.00 8.24
CA PHE A 4 -3.62 17.74 8.74
C PHE A 4 -2.44 17.73 7.76
N PHE A 5 -2.35 16.77 6.83
CA PHE A 5 -1.31 16.77 5.81
C PHE A 5 -1.41 17.91 4.81
N THR A 6 -2.55 18.59 4.70
CA THR A 6 -2.68 19.82 3.90
C THR A 6 -1.70 20.91 4.34
N GLN A 7 -1.31 20.90 5.63
CA GLN A 7 -0.34 21.85 6.20
C GLN A 7 1.11 21.56 5.79
N ILE A 8 1.39 20.34 5.30
CA ILE A 8 2.74 19.92 4.89
C ILE A 8 2.86 19.95 3.36
N GLY A 9 1.83 19.44 2.64
CA GLY A 9 1.82 19.42 1.19
C GLY A 9 0.74 18.55 0.59
N GLU A 10 0.31 18.93 -0.61
CA GLU A 10 -0.77 18.24 -1.35
C GLU A 10 -0.46 16.77 -1.63
N LYS A 11 0.78 16.44 -1.92
CA LYS A 11 1.19 15.07 -2.21
C LYS A 11 1.01 14.14 -1.01
N LEU A 12 1.37 14.59 0.19
CA LEU A 12 1.14 13.85 1.44
C LEU A 12 -0.36 13.70 1.73
N TYR A 13 -1.13 14.77 1.52
CA TYR A 13 -2.58 14.73 1.67
C TYR A 13 -3.22 13.68 0.76
N ASN A 14 -2.88 13.67 -0.52
CA ASN A 14 -3.42 12.69 -1.48
C ASN A 14 -3.04 11.26 -1.13
N ARG A 15 -1.82 11.00 -0.66
CA ARG A 15 -1.41 9.67 -0.16
C ARG A 15 -2.18 9.30 1.12
N GLY A 16 -2.40 10.24 2.02
CA GLY A 16 -3.23 10.05 3.21
C GLY A 16 -4.68 9.65 2.85
N LYS A 17 -5.28 10.28 1.86
CA LYS A 17 -6.61 9.91 1.33
C LYS A 17 -6.64 8.49 0.76
N THR A 18 -5.58 8.07 0.09
CA THR A 18 -5.46 6.69 -0.41
C THR A 18 -5.43 5.69 0.76
N VAL A 19 -4.68 5.98 1.82
CA VAL A 19 -4.67 5.16 3.04
C VAL A 19 -6.06 5.09 3.67
N GLU A 20 -6.74 6.23 3.81
CA GLU A 20 -8.10 6.31 4.34
C GLU A 20 -9.09 5.47 3.54
N THR A 21 -9.03 5.52 2.21
CA THR A 21 -9.86 4.70 1.32
C THR A 21 -9.62 3.21 1.56
N ASN A 22 -8.36 2.79 1.69
CA ASN A 22 -8.02 1.39 1.95
C ASN A 22 -8.44 0.91 3.35
N ILE A 23 -8.45 1.81 4.34
CA ILE A 23 -8.99 1.52 5.69
C ILE A 23 -10.50 1.31 5.61
N ARG A 24 -11.22 2.18 4.90
CA ARG A 24 -12.69 2.06 4.71
C ARG A 24 -13.08 0.77 4.01
N ALA A 25 -12.24 0.32 3.07
CA ALA A 25 -12.45 -0.94 2.35
C ALA A 25 -11.92 -2.18 3.10
N ALA A 26 -11.29 -2.04 4.26
CA ALA A 26 -10.56 -3.11 4.96
C ALA A 26 -9.59 -3.88 4.03
N SER A 27 -8.99 -3.18 3.10
CA SER A 27 -8.20 -3.75 1.99
C SER A 27 -6.76 -3.99 2.39
N ASN A 28 -6.16 -5.09 1.91
CA ASN A 28 -4.72 -5.34 2.02
C ASN A 28 -3.85 -4.30 1.29
N SER A 29 -4.42 -3.53 0.34
CA SER A 29 -3.76 -2.38 -0.27
C SER A 29 -3.43 -1.27 0.75
N PHE A 30 -3.95 -1.38 1.99
CA PHE A 30 -3.53 -0.56 3.11
C PHE A 30 -2.02 -0.60 3.32
N TYR A 31 -1.41 -1.77 3.28
CA TYR A 31 0.02 -1.92 3.52
C TYR A 31 0.87 -1.14 2.50
N ASP A 32 0.53 -1.23 1.22
CA ASP A 32 1.24 -0.51 0.16
C ASP A 32 1.03 1.00 0.29
N SER A 33 -0.22 1.44 0.50
CA SER A 33 -0.53 2.86 0.64
C SER A 33 0.08 3.47 1.91
N TYR A 34 0.13 2.72 3.02
CA TYR A 34 0.81 3.13 4.24
C TYR A 34 2.32 3.31 4.01
N LEU A 35 2.95 2.34 3.33
CA LEU A 35 4.38 2.43 3.01
C LEU A 35 4.68 3.64 2.13
N ASP A 36 3.87 3.84 1.09
CA ASP A 36 4.00 4.98 0.17
C ASP A 36 3.82 6.32 0.89
N LEU A 37 2.86 6.41 1.82
CA LEU A 37 2.65 7.60 2.64
C LEU A 37 3.84 7.83 3.59
N THR A 38 4.32 6.78 4.25
CA THR A 38 5.46 6.86 5.17
C THR A 38 6.73 7.28 4.42
N GLU A 39 7.00 6.69 3.26
CA GLU A 39 8.15 7.04 2.43
C GLU A 39 8.12 8.51 1.99
N GLU A 40 6.96 9.00 1.56
CA GLU A 40 6.79 10.40 1.19
C GLU A 40 7.01 11.34 2.38
N LEU A 41 6.48 10.98 3.55
CA LEU A 41 6.70 11.74 4.78
C LEU A 41 8.18 11.80 5.16
N LEU A 42 8.90 10.66 5.12
CA LEU A 42 10.33 10.62 5.40
C LEU A 42 11.14 11.46 4.43
N LYS A 43 10.80 11.45 3.14
CA LYS A 43 11.42 12.31 2.11
C LYS A 43 11.19 13.78 2.40
N THR A 44 9.96 14.16 2.74
CA THR A 44 9.61 15.53 3.11
C THR A 44 10.35 16.00 4.36
N ILE A 45 10.51 15.13 5.35
CA ILE A 45 11.30 15.40 6.55
C ILE A 45 12.78 15.61 6.18
N ALA A 46 13.36 14.74 5.35
CA ALA A 46 14.75 14.85 4.91
C ALA A 46 15.00 16.12 4.11
N GLU A 47 14.12 16.46 3.17
CA GLU A 47 14.18 17.73 2.42
C GLU A 47 14.15 18.94 3.36
N THR A 48 13.25 18.92 4.36
CA THR A 48 13.17 20.00 5.35
C THR A 48 14.44 20.11 6.19
N ALA A 49 15.10 18.99 6.47
CA ALA A 49 16.35 18.92 7.22
C ALA A 49 17.60 19.18 6.37
N ASN A 50 17.45 19.44 5.07
CA ASN A 50 18.53 19.52 4.07
C ASN A 50 19.44 18.26 4.07
N ILE A 51 18.85 17.07 4.27
CA ILE A 51 19.53 15.80 4.19
C ILE A 51 19.33 15.25 2.78
N GLU A 52 20.44 15.11 2.04
CA GLU A 52 20.41 14.56 0.69
C GLU A 52 20.06 13.06 0.70
N LEU A 53 18.96 12.71 0.04
CA LEU A 53 18.57 11.34 -0.21
C LEU A 53 18.77 11.03 -1.70
N THR A 54 19.26 9.85 -2.00
CA THR A 54 19.32 9.40 -3.40
C THR A 54 17.90 9.04 -3.89
N THR A 55 17.60 9.33 -5.14
CA THR A 55 16.26 9.13 -5.75
C THR A 55 15.75 7.68 -5.73
N ARG A 56 16.63 6.71 -5.43
CA ARG A 56 16.31 5.27 -5.42
C ARG A 56 16.18 4.67 -4.02
N MET A 57 16.29 5.48 -2.97
CA MET A 57 16.16 4.99 -1.60
C MET A 57 14.72 4.57 -1.31
N THR A 58 14.58 3.36 -0.81
CA THR A 58 13.33 2.86 -0.23
C THR A 58 13.12 3.43 1.18
N CYS A 59 11.89 3.33 1.71
CA CYS A 59 11.59 3.69 3.09
C CYS A 59 12.61 3.09 4.10
N GLY A 60 12.96 1.81 3.93
CA GLY A 60 13.94 1.13 4.78
C GLY A 60 15.37 1.67 4.65
N ASP A 61 15.76 2.09 3.45
CA ASP A 61 17.09 2.68 3.22
C ASP A 61 17.19 4.07 3.84
N ILE A 62 16.12 4.88 3.71
CA ILE A 62 16.03 6.20 4.33
C ILE A 62 16.18 6.10 5.85
N LEU A 63 15.42 5.20 6.48
CA LEU A 63 15.48 4.99 7.93
C LEU A 63 16.86 4.53 8.42
N ARG A 64 17.62 3.80 7.60
CA ARG A 64 18.98 3.33 7.95
C ARG A 64 20.09 4.33 7.62
N CYS A 65 19.78 5.42 6.91
CA CYS A 65 20.75 6.47 6.64
C CYS A 65 21.18 7.13 7.96
N ASN A 66 22.46 7.01 8.32
CA ASN A 66 22.96 7.45 9.63
C ASN A 66 22.64 8.93 9.93
N GLY A 67 22.84 9.83 8.96
CA GLY A 67 22.52 11.24 9.14
C GLY A 67 21.03 11.48 9.37
N PHE A 68 20.18 10.75 8.70
CA PHE A 68 18.72 10.85 8.86
C PHE A 68 18.24 10.20 10.16
N LYS A 69 18.82 9.05 10.54
CA LYS A 69 18.55 8.44 11.84
C LYS A 69 18.85 9.40 13.00
N SER A 70 20.06 9.98 13.03
CA SER A 70 20.43 10.95 14.06
C SER A 70 19.50 12.16 14.07
N PHE A 71 19.07 12.63 12.90
CA PHE A 71 18.08 13.71 12.83
C PHE A 71 16.74 13.30 13.48
N LEU A 72 16.22 12.12 13.17
CA LEU A 72 14.98 11.64 13.76
C LEU A 72 15.07 11.50 15.29
N THR A 73 16.14 10.90 15.80
CA THR A 73 16.26 10.59 17.24
C THR A 73 16.78 11.77 18.08
N GLU A 74 17.71 12.54 17.56
CA GLU A 74 18.38 13.62 18.34
C GLU A 74 17.72 14.99 18.13
N ILE A 75 17.25 15.29 16.93
CA ILE A 75 16.65 16.58 16.60
C ILE A 75 15.13 16.55 16.74
N LEU A 76 14.45 15.60 16.06
CA LEU A 76 13.00 15.43 16.18
C LEU A 76 12.59 14.80 17.51
N LYS A 77 13.54 14.27 18.29
CA LYS A 77 13.28 13.60 19.59
C LYS A 77 12.31 12.42 19.45
N LEU A 78 12.33 11.75 18.30
CA LEU A 78 11.54 10.55 18.12
C LEU A 78 12.06 9.46 19.08
N ASP A 79 11.17 8.88 19.86
CA ASP A 79 11.55 7.86 20.84
C ASP A 79 12.01 6.55 20.15
N ASP A 80 12.86 5.80 20.83
CA ASP A 80 13.45 4.56 20.30
C ASP A 80 12.41 3.50 19.95
N TYR A 81 11.30 3.46 20.67
CA TYR A 81 10.19 2.54 20.39
C TYR A 81 9.55 2.88 19.05
N THR A 82 9.17 4.14 18.84
CA THR A 82 8.56 4.60 17.58
C THR A 82 9.51 4.40 16.41
N TYR A 83 10.81 4.75 16.56
CA TYR A 83 11.81 4.52 15.53
C TYR A 83 11.97 3.02 15.20
N GLY A 84 12.10 2.17 16.22
CA GLY A 84 12.20 0.72 16.05
C GLY A 84 10.98 0.12 15.34
N LYS A 85 9.76 0.58 15.69
CA LYS A 85 8.53 0.14 15.04
C LYS A 85 8.41 0.60 13.59
N LEU A 86 8.86 1.81 13.25
CA LEU A 86 8.92 2.25 11.84
C LEU A 86 9.79 1.32 11.01
N CYS A 87 10.98 0.95 11.52
CA CYS A 87 11.86 0.00 10.85
C CYS A 87 11.21 -1.39 10.71
N ASP A 88 10.63 -1.92 11.80
CA ASP A 88 9.95 -3.22 11.82
C ASP A 88 8.78 -3.28 10.83
N TYR A 89 7.94 -2.24 10.79
CA TYR A 89 6.77 -2.20 9.91
C TYR A 89 7.15 -2.14 8.44
N THR A 90 8.19 -1.38 8.11
CA THR A 90 8.75 -1.35 6.75
C THR A 90 9.18 -2.75 6.28
N LEU A 91 9.84 -3.52 7.15
CA LEU A 91 10.26 -4.89 6.86
C LEU A 91 9.07 -5.84 6.74
N LYS A 92 8.10 -5.74 7.66
CA LYS A 92 6.90 -6.58 7.67
C LYS A 92 6.02 -6.36 6.45
N ILE A 93 5.81 -5.12 6.02
CA ILE A 93 5.04 -4.82 4.81
C ILE A 93 5.66 -5.49 3.58
N ASN A 94 6.98 -5.41 3.42
CA ASN A 94 7.64 -6.09 2.32
C ASN A 94 7.45 -7.62 2.36
N ALA A 95 7.38 -8.22 3.55
CA ALA A 95 7.08 -9.63 3.72
C ALA A 95 5.59 -9.97 3.44
N HIS A 96 4.66 -9.07 3.77
CA HIS A 96 3.22 -9.24 3.50
C HIS A 96 2.86 -9.15 2.02
N LYS A 97 3.61 -8.41 1.20
CA LYS A 97 3.40 -8.33 -0.27
C LYS A 97 3.41 -9.71 -0.96
N HIS A 98 4.00 -10.71 -0.33
CA HIS A 98 4.09 -12.08 -0.85
C HIS A 98 3.08 -13.05 -0.24
N LYS A 99 2.24 -12.60 0.69
CA LYS A 99 1.19 -13.43 1.30
C LYS A 99 -0.18 -13.01 0.78
N ASN A 100 -0.93 -13.96 0.23
CA ASN A 100 -2.33 -13.77 -0.22
C ASN A 100 -3.32 -13.66 0.96
N GLU A 101 -3.04 -12.83 1.95
CA GLU A 101 -4.00 -12.55 3.03
C GLU A 101 -5.12 -11.66 2.48
N LYS A 102 -6.37 -12.07 2.65
CA LYS A 102 -7.50 -11.43 1.99
C LYS A 102 -7.91 -10.08 2.59
N ASN A 103 -7.71 -9.85 3.90
CA ASN A 103 -8.13 -8.61 4.57
C ASN A 103 -7.13 -8.18 5.65
N VAL A 104 -6.89 -6.87 5.75
CA VAL A 104 -6.12 -6.29 6.84
C VAL A 104 -6.94 -6.32 8.14
N GLN A 105 -6.28 -6.52 9.28
CA GLN A 105 -6.92 -6.52 10.59
C GLN A 105 -6.89 -5.13 11.23
N ILE A 106 -7.97 -4.76 11.92
CA ILE A 106 -8.12 -3.43 12.51
C ILE A 106 -7.03 -3.09 13.53
N GLU A 107 -6.63 -4.06 14.36
CA GLU A 107 -5.55 -3.84 15.32
C GLU A 107 -4.22 -3.51 14.63
N THR A 108 -3.98 -4.14 13.49
CA THR A 108 -2.81 -3.84 12.67
C THR A 108 -2.87 -2.41 12.15
N VAL A 109 -4.00 -1.99 11.59
CA VAL A 109 -4.21 -0.62 11.10
C VAL A 109 -3.97 0.40 12.24
N ILE A 110 -4.58 0.18 13.40
CA ILE A 110 -4.42 1.06 14.57
C ILE A 110 -2.94 1.19 14.98
N ASN A 111 -2.24 0.07 15.05
CA ASN A 111 -0.83 0.06 15.46
C ASN A 111 0.07 0.79 14.46
N TYR A 112 -0.15 0.58 13.16
CA TYR A 112 0.61 1.27 12.11
C TYR A 112 0.34 2.78 12.11
N LEU A 113 -0.92 3.17 12.22
CA LEU A 113 -1.30 4.58 12.24
C LEU A 113 -0.77 5.30 13.49
N ARG A 114 -0.80 4.65 14.66
CA ARG A 114 -0.24 5.25 15.88
C ARG A 114 1.23 5.62 15.72
N ILE A 115 2.02 4.73 15.13
CA ILE A 115 3.45 4.99 14.86
C ILE A 115 3.62 6.12 13.85
N LEU A 116 2.78 6.16 12.80
CA LEU A 116 2.80 7.25 11.82
C LEU A 116 2.46 8.60 12.47
N TYR A 117 1.43 8.66 13.32
CA TYR A 117 1.06 9.88 14.04
C TYR A 117 2.15 10.35 15.00
N ASN A 118 2.86 9.44 15.67
CA ASN A 118 4.01 9.82 16.50
C ASN A 118 5.10 10.48 15.66
N LEU A 119 5.42 9.95 14.48
CA LEU A 119 6.38 10.55 13.56
C LEU A 119 5.91 11.93 13.07
N VAL A 120 4.64 12.04 12.67
CA VAL A 120 4.03 13.31 12.23
C VAL A 120 4.11 14.34 13.34
N ASN A 121 3.74 13.99 14.56
CA ASN A 121 3.76 14.93 15.69
C ASN A 121 5.16 15.38 16.05
N ALA A 122 6.16 14.48 16.01
CA ALA A 122 7.56 14.88 16.18
C ALA A 122 7.98 15.92 15.12
N PHE A 123 7.59 15.70 13.88
CA PHE A 123 7.85 16.62 12.78
C PHE A 123 7.08 17.94 12.91
N PHE A 124 5.83 17.91 13.36
CA PHE A 124 5.00 19.11 13.60
C PHE A 124 5.59 19.98 14.69
N VAL A 125 6.03 19.39 15.81
CA VAL A 125 6.73 20.11 16.86
C VAL A 125 7.98 20.80 16.30
N TYR A 126 8.77 20.12 15.50
CA TYR A 126 9.94 20.69 14.85
C TYR A 126 9.61 21.87 13.92
N LYS A 127 8.49 21.78 13.22
CA LYS A 127 8.00 22.85 12.31
C LYS A 127 7.19 23.94 13.01
N ASN A 128 7.02 23.89 14.33
CA ASN A 128 6.12 24.74 15.11
C ASN A 128 4.66 24.70 14.61
N ILE A 129 4.22 23.54 14.15
CA ILE A 129 2.83 23.24 13.77
C ILE A 129 2.15 22.57 14.97
N ALA A 130 0.85 22.81 15.16
CA ALA A 130 0.08 22.15 16.21
C ALA A 130 0.05 20.62 16.01
N THR A 131 0.26 19.88 17.10
CA THR A 131 0.19 18.42 17.08
C THR A 131 -1.24 17.91 16.84
N VAL A 132 -1.35 16.69 16.37
CA VAL A 132 -2.62 16.05 16.02
C VAL A 132 -2.84 14.83 16.92
N ASP A 133 -4.02 14.75 17.54
CA ASP A 133 -4.38 13.60 18.35
C ASP A 133 -4.71 12.37 17.47
N PHE A 134 -4.24 11.23 17.90
CA PHE A 134 -4.59 9.96 17.28
C PHE A 134 -5.87 9.40 17.90
N GLU A 135 -6.97 9.54 17.17
CA GLU A 135 -8.28 9.08 17.60
C GLU A 135 -8.55 7.64 17.14
N THR A 136 -8.29 6.67 17.99
CA THR A 136 -8.53 5.24 17.72
C THR A 136 -9.98 4.99 17.33
N ASP A 137 -10.95 5.63 17.99
CA ASP A 137 -12.38 5.45 17.73
C ASP A 137 -12.78 5.90 16.32
N SER A 138 -12.15 6.96 15.80
CA SER A 138 -12.33 7.41 14.42
C SER A 138 -11.85 6.37 13.41
N VAL A 139 -10.74 5.68 13.70
CA VAL A 139 -10.24 4.57 12.87
C VAL A 139 -11.19 3.38 12.91
N VAL A 140 -11.64 2.99 14.11
CA VAL A 140 -12.60 1.88 14.30
C VAL A 140 -13.91 2.17 13.57
N ALA A 141 -14.44 3.38 13.69
CA ALA A 141 -15.68 3.78 13.02
C ALA A 141 -15.55 3.76 11.49
N SER A 142 -14.35 4.09 10.96
CA SER A 142 -14.10 4.12 9.51
C SER A 142 -13.79 2.76 8.90
N PHE A 143 -13.30 1.79 9.70
CA PHE A 143 -12.79 0.52 9.21
C PHE A 143 -13.89 -0.37 8.62
N GLY A 144 -13.71 -0.76 7.36
CA GLY A 144 -14.63 -1.63 6.64
C GLY A 144 -16.03 -1.04 6.44
N ILE A 145 -16.19 0.27 6.52
CA ILE A 145 -17.50 0.93 6.42
C ILE A 145 -18.16 0.64 5.07
N THR A 146 -17.39 0.65 3.98
CA THR A 146 -17.90 0.37 2.63
C THR A 146 -18.45 -1.06 2.52
N GLU A 147 -17.82 -2.04 3.15
CA GLU A 147 -18.31 -3.41 3.17
C GLU A 147 -19.58 -3.55 4.03
N LYS A 148 -19.61 -2.89 5.19
CA LYS A 148 -20.80 -2.86 6.06
C LYS A 148 -21.99 -2.18 5.38
N GLU A 149 -21.76 -1.07 4.70
CA GLU A 149 -22.80 -0.35 3.94
C GLU A 149 -23.38 -1.23 2.82
N ASN A 150 -22.52 -1.91 2.06
CA ASN A 150 -22.95 -2.85 1.01
C ASN A 150 -23.76 -4.04 1.57
N ILE A 151 -23.35 -4.59 2.72
CA ILE A 151 -24.09 -5.67 3.38
C ILE A 151 -25.45 -5.14 3.88
N SER A 152 -25.48 -3.96 4.49
CA SER A 152 -26.71 -3.33 4.98
C SER A 152 -27.69 -3.09 3.83
N LEU A 153 -27.25 -2.50 2.72
CA LEU A 153 -28.08 -2.28 1.52
C LEU A 153 -28.62 -3.58 0.93
N LYS A 154 -27.79 -4.62 0.82
CA LYS A 154 -28.24 -5.94 0.37
C LYS A 154 -29.33 -6.53 1.26
N THR A 155 -29.16 -6.39 2.58
CA THR A 155 -30.15 -6.86 3.56
C THR A 155 -31.45 -6.08 3.47
N GLU A 156 -31.39 -4.76 3.28
CA GLU A 156 -32.55 -3.90 3.12
C GLU A 156 -33.32 -4.19 1.82
N ILE A 157 -32.62 -4.36 0.70
CA ILE A 157 -33.22 -4.78 -0.58
C ILE A 157 -33.95 -6.13 -0.41
N GLN A 158 -33.32 -7.08 0.26
CA GLN A 158 -33.94 -8.39 0.50
C GLN A 158 -35.20 -8.28 1.36
N LYS A 159 -35.14 -7.48 2.42
CA LYS A 159 -36.29 -7.22 3.29
C LYS A 159 -37.44 -6.56 2.54
N LEU A 160 -37.16 -5.54 1.72
CA LEU A 160 -38.18 -4.87 0.90
C LEU A 160 -38.82 -5.82 -0.12
N LYS A 161 -38.04 -6.76 -0.70
CA LYS A 161 -38.58 -7.79 -1.61
C LYS A 161 -39.52 -8.75 -0.88
N GLU A 162 -39.17 -9.19 0.33
CA GLU A 162 -40.01 -10.07 1.14
C GLU A 162 -41.28 -9.38 1.60
N GLU A 163 -41.22 -8.11 2.01
CA GLU A 163 -42.38 -7.30 2.40
C GLU A 163 -43.33 -7.08 1.23
N LEU A 164 -42.80 -6.81 0.02
CA LEU A 164 -43.59 -6.67 -1.18
C LEU A 164 -44.33 -7.97 -1.51
N LEU A 165 -43.62 -9.12 -1.53
CA LEU A 165 -44.23 -10.41 -1.81
C LEU A 165 -45.33 -10.76 -0.80
N SER A 166 -45.08 -10.59 0.49
CA SER A 166 -46.05 -10.85 1.56
C SER A 166 -47.31 -9.94 1.45
N SER A 167 -47.09 -8.69 1.02
CA SER A 167 -48.16 -7.72 0.85
C SER A 167 -49.03 -7.97 -0.38
N VAL A 168 -48.42 -8.42 -1.46
CA VAL A 168 -49.13 -8.84 -2.71
C VAL A 168 -49.94 -10.11 -2.42
N GLU A 169 -49.37 -11.11 -1.76
CA GLU A 169 -50.09 -12.34 -1.38
C GLU A 169 -51.25 -12.13 -0.42
N SER A 170 -51.14 -11.16 0.47
CA SER A 170 -52.20 -10.86 1.44
C SER A 170 -53.34 -10.01 0.87
N GLY A 171 -53.24 -9.49 -0.38
CA GLY A 171 -54.26 -8.64 -1.01
C GLY A 171 -54.54 -7.33 -0.24
N LYS A 172 -53.65 -6.92 0.65
CA LYS A 172 -53.86 -5.77 1.57
C LYS A 172 -53.39 -4.45 1.01
N LEU A 173 -52.62 -4.44 -0.10
CA LEU A 173 -52.09 -3.20 -0.67
C LEU A 173 -53.02 -2.63 -1.71
N LYS A 174 -53.24 -1.32 -1.67
CA LYS A 174 -53.81 -0.56 -2.77
C LYS A 174 -52.82 -0.55 -3.93
N GLU A 175 -53.35 -0.47 -5.14
CA GLU A 175 -52.55 -0.47 -6.37
C GLU A 175 -51.44 0.61 -6.36
N SER A 176 -51.72 1.78 -5.73
CA SER A 176 -50.76 2.88 -5.53
C SER A 176 -49.57 2.49 -4.64
N ASP A 177 -49.77 1.62 -3.65
CA ASP A 177 -48.73 1.22 -2.73
C ASP A 177 -47.80 0.18 -3.38
N ILE A 178 -48.37 -0.71 -4.19
CA ILE A 178 -47.63 -1.65 -5.04
C ILE A 178 -46.71 -0.89 -6.02
N GLU A 179 -47.18 0.15 -6.63
CA GLU A 179 -46.44 0.97 -7.58
C GLU A 179 -45.30 1.72 -6.87
N ASN A 180 -45.52 2.25 -5.66
CA ASN A 180 -44.49 2.89 -4.85
C ASN A 180 -43.38 1.89 -4.47
N TYR A 181 -43.72 0.67 -4.03
CA TYR A 181 -42.74 -0.35 -3.71
C TYR A 181 -41.94 -0.82 -4.94
N ARG A 182 -42.59 -0.90 -6.12
CA ARG A 182 -41.90 -1.20 -7.39
C ARG A 182 -40.86 -0.12 -7.74
N ASN A 183 -41.26 1.16 -7.58
CA ASN A 183 -40.34 2.28 -7.85
C ASN A 183 -39.13 2.27 -6.88
N LEU A 184 -39.35 2.01 -5.58
CA LEU A 184 -38.28 1.90 -4.62
C LEU A 184 -37.33 0.73 -4.91
N LEU A 185 -37.86 -0.43 -5.28
CA LEU A 185 -37.06 -1.59 -5.70
C LEU A 185 -36.26 -1.29 -6.96
N SER A 186 -36.90 -0.65 -7.97
CA SER A 186 -36.18 -0.26 -9.18
C SER A 186 -35.04 0.70 -8.91
N GLN A 187 -35.26 1.69 -8.03
CA GLN A 187 -34.20 2.62 -7.65
C GLN A 187 -33.05 1.90 -6.91
N ALA A 188 -33.38 1.04 -5.96
CA ALA A 188 -32.37 0.28 -5.22
C ALA A 188 -31.58 -0.69 -6.14
N GLU A 189 -32.20 -1.25 -7.17
CA GLU A 189 -31.52 -2.06 -8.18
C GLU A 189 -30.59 -1.23 -9.08
N ILE A 190 -31.00 -0.02 -9.45
CA ILE A 190 -30.15 0.93 -10.20
C ILE A 190 -28.94 1.32 -9.36
N ASP A 191 -29.15 1.67 -8.10
CA ASP A 191 -28.07 2.05 -7.19
C ASP A 191 -27.09 0.89 -6.99
N LYS A 192 -27.59 -0.35 -6.85
CA LYS A 192 -26.77 -1.56 -6.78
C LYS A 192 -25.93 -1.76 -8.04
N LEU A 193 -26.54 -1.64 -9.23
CA LEU A 193 -25.82 -1.76 -10.50
C LEU A 193 -24.73 -0.68 -10.63
N SER A 194 -25.05 0.56 -10.26
CA SER A 194 -24.06 1.65 -10.25
C SER A 194 -22.86 1.35 -9.35
N LEU A 195 -23.09 0.78 -8.18
CA LEU A 195 -22.02 0.37 -7.26
C LEU A 195 -21.21 -0.83 -7.80
N GLU A 196 -21.87 -1.78 -8.46
CA GLU A 196 -21.20 -2.91 -9.12
C GLU A 196 -20.33 -2.45 -10.29
N ASP A 197 -20.79 -1.49 -11.07
CA ASP A 197 -20.03 -0.88 -12.17
C ASP A 197 -18.82 -0.09 -11.64
N GLN A 198 -19.01 0.71 -10.58
CA GLN A 198 -17.90 1.42 -9.93
C GLN A 198 -16.85 0.45 -9.37
N ASN A 199 -17.27 -0.63 -8.72
CA ASN A 199 -16.35 -1.66 -8.23
C ASN A 199 -15.61 -2.37 -9.37
N SER A 200 -16.30 -2.64 -10.47
CA SER A 200 -15.69 -3.26 -11.66
C SER A 200 -14.65 -2.34 -12.30
N GLU A 201 -14.97 -1.05 -12.42
CA GLU A 201 -14.04 -0.05 -12.95
C GLU A 201 -12.83 0.14 -12.03
N LEU A 202 -13.02 0.17 -10.70
CA LEU A 202 -11.93 0.21 -9.74
C LEU A 202 -11.03 -1.04 -9.83
N GLN A 203 -11.61 -2.22 -9.99
CA GLN A 203 -10.84 -3.46 -10.19
C GLN A 203 -10.06 -3.43 -11.50
N ARG A 204 -10.66 -2.88 -12.57
CA ARG A 204 -9.98 -2.69 -13.86
C ARG A 204 -8.80 -1.73 -13.72
N GLN A 205 -8.97 -0.61 -13.03
CA GLN A 205 -7.91 0.36 -12.78
C GLN A 205 -6.77 -0.25 -11.96
N ILE A 206 -7.09 -1.03 -10.93
CA ILE A 206 -6.11 -1.76 -10.13
C ILE A 206 -5.33 -2.76 -11.00
N SER A 207 -6.01 -3.49 -11.89
CA SER A 207 -5.35 -4.41 -12.82
C SER A 207 -4.40 -3.69 -13.76
N VAL A 208 -4.85 -2.62 -14.39
CA VAL A 208 -4.02 -1.80 -15.29
C VAL A 208 -2.78 -1.23 -14.56
N LEU A 209 -2.95 -0.74 -13.34
CA LEU A 209 -1.84 -0.23 -12.54
C LEU A 209 -0.85 -1.34 -12.14
N LYS A 210 -1.34 -2.54 -11.84
CA LYS A 210 -0.50 -3.70 -11.58
C LYS A 210 0.31 -4.10 -12.82
N ASP A 211 -0.33 -4.14 -13.99
CA ASP A 211 0.31 -4.50 -15.25
C ASP A 211 1.36 -3.48 -15.67
N ILE A 212 1.09 -2.17 -15.52
CA ILE A 212 2.06 -1.10 -15.76
C ILE A 212 3.27 -1.24 -14.81
N LYS A 213 3.02 -1.55 -13.53
CA LYS A 213 4.09 -1.73 -12.54
C LYS A 213 4.94 -2.96 -12.86
N LEU A 214 4.30 -4.08 -13.22
CA LEU A 214 4.97 -5.32 -13.65
C LEU A 214 5.82 -5.08 -14.90
N SER A 215 5.24 -4.49 -15.95
CA SER A 215 5.93 -4.18 -17.19
C SER A 215 7.15 -3.26 -16.97
N SER A 216 7.01 -2.23 -16.12
CA SER A 216 8.13 -1.36 -15.75
C SER A 216 9.22 -2.09 -14.95
N MET A 217 8.85 -3.06 -14.13
CA MET A 217 9.81 -3.90 -13.40
C MET A 217 10.53 -4.88 -14.33
N GLU A 218 9.81 -5.51 -15.26
CA GLU A 218 10.38 -6.39 -16.28
C GLU A 218 11.36 -5.64 -17.19
N GLU A 219 11.02 -4.43 -17.63
CA GLU A 219 11.92 -3.60 -18.43
C GLU A 219 13.21 -3.25 -17.67
N LYS A 220 13.10 -2.90 -16.38
CA LYS A 220 14.28 -2.62 -15.54
C LYS A 220 15.11 -3.88 -15.30
N LEU A 221 14.47 -5.02 -15.11
CA LEU A 221 15.14 -6.30 -14.95
C LEU A 221 15.89 -6.68 -16.22
N ASN A 222 15.26 -6.57 -17.39
CA ASN A 222 15.90 -6.85 -18.68
C ASN A 222 17.08 -5.92 -18.93
N LYS A 223 16.95 -4.62 -18.70
CA LYS A 223 18.09 -3.68 -18.80
C LYS A 223 19.24 -4.04 -17.85
N THR A 224 18.91 -4.53 -16.65
CA THR A 224 19.93 -4.98 -15.70
C THR A 224 20.63 -6.24 -16.17
N ILE A 225 19.88 -7.19 -16.75
CA ILE A 225 20.42 -8.41 -17.36
C ILE A 225 21.34 -8.07 -18.53
N ASP A 226 20.91 -7.17 -19.41
CA ASP A 226 21.72 -6.73 -20.56
C ASP A 226 23.05 -6.10 -20.10
N LEU A 227 23.02 -5.21 -19.09
CA LEU A 227 24.22 -4.64 -18.49
C LEU A 227 25.15 -5.70 -17.87
N LEU A 228 24.58 -6.73 -17.24
CA LEU A 228 25.35 -7.84 -16.67
C LEU A 228 25.98 -8.71 -17.76
N LEU A 229 25.29 -8.91 -18.89
CA LEU A 229 25.82 -9.63 -20.05
C LEU A 229 26.96 -8.84 -20.74
N GLU A 230 26.84 -7.52 -20.83
CA GLU A 230 27.92 -6.64 -21.32
C GLU A 230 29.15 -6.67 -20.41
N LEU A 231 28.95 -6.78 -19.09
CA LEU A 231 30.05 -6.88 -18.12
C LEU A 231 30.65 -8.29 -18.03
N LYS A 232 29.99 -9.31 -18.58
CA LYS A 232 30.43 -10.72 -18.56
C LYS A 232 31.89 -10.91 -19.00
N PRO A 233 32.39 -10.36 -20.15
CA PRO A 233 33.76 -10.53 -20.54
C PRO A 233 34.76 -10.00 -19.52
N ALA A 234 34.49 -8.80 -18.98
CA ALA A 234 35.35 -8.15 -18.00
C ALA A 234 35.41 -8.92 -16.66
N ILE A 235 34.30 -9.60 -16.32
CA ILE A 235 34.19 -10.42 -15.09
C ILE A 235 34.96 -11.73 -15.26
N VAL A 236 34.92 -12.34 -16.45
CA VAL A 236 35.61 -13.59 -16.78
C VAL A 236 37.13 -13.38 -16.82
N GLU A 237 37.62 -12.25 -17.33
CA GLU A 237 39.03 -11.92 -17.35
C GLU A 237 39.66 -11.69 -15.97
N ASN A 238 38.85 -11.40 -14.96
CA ASN A 238 39.30 -11.04 -13.61
C ASN A 238 38.96 -12.11 -12.59
N ARG A 239 39.71 -13.24 -12.58
CA ARG A 239 39.44 -14.45 -11.77
C ARG A 239 39.24 -14.23 -10.26
N ILE A 240 39.77 -13.16 -9.69
CA ILE A 240 39.65 -12.85 -8.25
C ILE A 240 38.31 -12.19 -7.94
N LEU A 241 37.77 -11.38 -8.85
CA LEU A 241 36.46 -10.76 -8.72
C LEU A 241 35.31 -11.74 -9.03
N THR A 242 35.55 -12.76 -9.84
CA THR A 242 34.53 -13.66 -10.39
C THR A 242 33.79 -14.45 -9.29
N LYS A 243 34.51 -14.98 -8.29
CA LYS A 243 33.87 -15.77 -7.22
C LYS A 243 33.06 -14.93 -6.23
N ALA A 244 33.50 -13.73 -5.91
CA ALA A 244 32.80 -12.86 -4.96
C ALA A 244 31.60 -12.15 -5.59
N VAL A 245 31.79 -11.66 -6.83
CA VAL A 245 30.74 -10.94 -7.58
C VAL A 245 29.67 -11.91 -8.10
N GLY A 246 30.06 -13.09 -8.63
CA GLY A 246 29.13 -14.13 -9.08
C GLY A 246 28.21 -14.62 -7.95
N ARG A 247 28.73 -14.80 -6.73
CA ARG A 247 27.93 -15.17 -5.56
C ARG A 247 26.97 -14.04 -5.18
N LYS A 248 27.44 -12.79 -5.18
CA LYS A 248 26.61 -11.64 -4.80
C LYS A 248 25.54 -11.32 -5.86
N ILE A 249 25.84 -11.53 -7.14
CA ILE A 249 24.87 -11.43 -8.23
C ILE A 249 23.82 -12.56 -8.11
N GLY A 250 24.23 -13.80 -7.82
CA GLY A 250 23.31 -14.91 -7.59
C GLY A 250 22.38 -14.68 -6.39
N GLU A 251 22.90 -14.09 -5.31
CA GLU A 251 22.11 -13.70 -4.13
C GLU A 251 21.11 -12.56 -4.43
N MET A 252 21.46 -11.63 -5.34
CA MET A 252 20.61 -10.50 -5.71
C MET A 252 19.53 -10.86 -6.76
N ILE A 253 19.74 -11.91 -7.55
CA ILE A 253 18.89 -12.27 -8.69
C ILE A 253 18.29 -13.68 -8.50
N SER A 254 18.30 -14.22 -7.27
CA SER A 254 17.75 -15.54 -6.98
C SER A 254 16.28 -15.62 -7.46
N GLY A 255 16.06 -16.39 -8.52
CA GLY A 255 14.76 -16.59 -9.18
C GLY A 255 14.74 -16.29 -10.69
N SER A 256 15.83 -15.83 -11.29
CA SER A 256 15.93 -15.65 -12.75
C SER A 256 16.55 -16.88 -13.39
N THR A 257 15.73 -17.67 -14.10
CA THR A 257 16.17 -18.86 -14.85
C THR A 257 17.32 -18.61 -15.83
N ASN A 258 17.47 -17.39 -16.34
CA ASN A 258 18.53 -17.00 -17.25
C ASN A 258 19.89 -16.87 -16.55
N VAL A 259 19.93 -16.47 -15.30
CA VAL A 259 21.18 -16.34 -14.52
C VAL A 259 21.69 -17.71 -14.10
N GLU A 260 20.79 -18.60 -13.69
CA GLU A 260 21.15 -19.98 -13.35
C GLU A 260 21.74 -20.72 -14.55
N LYS A 261 21.15 -20.55 -15.74
CA LYS A 261 21.66 -21.10 -16.99
C LYS A 261 23.03 -20.53 -17.36
N TRP A 262 23.24 -19.23 -17.20
CA TRP A 262 24.53 -18.59 -17.43
C TRP A 262 25.63 -19.10 -16.48
N ILE A 263 25.30 -19.26 -15.18
CA ILE A 263 26.24 -19.80 -14.19
C ILE A 263 26.58 -21.26 -14.51
N ALA A 264 25.63 -22.05 -14.99
CA ALA A 264 25.85 -23.44 -15.41
C ALA A 264 26.78 -23.50 -16.65
N ASP A 265 26.50 -22.70 -17.67
CA ASP A 265 27.29 -22.63 -18.92
C ASP A 265 28.76 -22.22 -18.68
N GLU A 266 29.03 -21.36 -17.68
CA GLU A 266 30.40 -20.97 -17.32
C GLU A 266 31.15 -22.05 -16.50
N LYS A 267 30.43 -22.81 -15.67
CA LYS A 267 31.03 -23.95 -14.94
C LYS A 267 31.47 -25.07 -15.88
N ASP A 268 30.69 -25.32 -16.93
CA ASP A 268 31.02 -26.34 -17.93
C ASP A 268 32.26 -25.94 -18.79
N LYS A 269 32.50 -24.64 -18.98
CA LYS A 269 33.69 -24.13 -19.67
C LYS A 269 34.97 -24.15 -18.86
N GLU A 270 34.87 -24.11 -17.52
CA GLU A 270 36.05 -24.24 -16.63
C GLU A 270 36.51 -25.69 -16.44
N GLN A 271 35.74 -26.69 -16.94
CA GLN A 271 36.09 -28.13 -16.87
C GLN A 271 36.72 -28.67 -18.16
N ILE A 272 36.94 -27.84 -19.18
CA ILE A 272 37.69 -28.12 -20.41
C ILE A 272 39.02 -27.41 -20.40
#